data_7237631167a6334d6d01479b55205978
#
_entry.id   7237631167a6334d6d01479b55205978
#
_cell.length_a   1.000
_cell.length_b   1.000
_cell.length_c   1.000
_cell.angle_alpha   90.00
_cell.angle_beta   90.00
_cell.angle_gamma   90.00
#
_symmetry.space_group_name_H-M   'P 1'
#
loop_
_entity.id
_entity.type
_entity.pdbx_description
1 polymer ?
#
loop_
_entity_poly.entity_id
_entity_poly.type
_entity_poly.pdbx_seq_one_letter_code
_entity_poly.pdbx_strand_id
1 'polypeptide(L)'
;PATILNNESRAYAHMIADDVHKEQRALRGSARTKIAFTSDRDGDRLPGPVGDRGISNIYMADYDGARQKRITISKAIDITPVWSPDARSIAFGSWRSGYQDIYILFPYGEGILQNPTRGTAARQNFLPAFSPDGTKIAYTSTGDGNSEIYVMNRDGSNRLRLTSHPAIDVTPTWSPTGTQIAFTSDRTGTPQIYIMNADGTGLQQITYESACDRPTWSPAPLDEIAYSSRVGGGNIIRIFDFETRKSRALTDAIGSNESPAFSPNGRHVAFVSTRAGKEQVFTIHRDGSGLRQITRTGTNRFPNWSK
;
A
#
# COMPACT_ATOMS: atom_id res chain seq x y z
N PRO A 1 -23.13 9.38 -25.94
CA PRO A 1 -24.01 10.09 -25.00
C PRO A 1 -24.43 9.20 -23.82
N ALA A 2 -24.88 7.96 -24.07
CA ALA A 2 -25.31 7.05 -23.00
C ALA A 2 -24.19 6.70 -21.98
N THR A 3 -22.95 6.61 -22.44
CA THR A 3 -21.80 6.29 -21.59
C THR A 3 -21.44 7.44 -20.62
N ILE A 4 -21.61 8.70 -21.06
CA ILE A 4 -21.38 9.87 -20.22
C ILE A 4 -22.46 9.98 -19.14
N LEU A 5 -23.73 9.82 -19.51
CA LEU A 5 -24.85 9.78 -18.57
C LEU A 5 -24.69 8.70 -17.50
N ASN A 6 -24.25 7.50 -17.89
CA ASN A 6 -23.99 6.41 -16.95
C ASN A 6 -22.86 6.72 -15.96
N ASN A 7 -21.80 7.43 -16.40
CA ASN A 7 -20.69 7.82 -15.53
C ASN A 7 -21.10 8.89 -14.52
N GLU A 8 -21.91 9.87 -14.93
CA GLU A 8 -22.43 10.93 -14.05
C GLU A 8 -23.42 10.34 -13.04
N SER A 9 -24.35 9.50 -13.49
CA SER A 9 -25.32 8.83 -12.61
C SER A 9 -24.63 7.95 -11.56
N ARG A 10 -23.55 7.25 -11.95
CA ARG A 10 -22.75 6.44 -11.04
C ARG A 10 -22.00 7.31 -10.01
N ALA A 11 -21.38 8.42 -10.44
CA ALA A 11 -20.71 9.36 -9.54
C ALA A 11 -21.69 9.98 -8.55
N TYR A 12 -22.89 10.30 -8.99
CA TYR A 12 -23.97 10.82 -8.16
C TYR A 12 -24.47 9.78 -7.15
N ALA A 13 -24.63 8.52 -7.56
CA ALA A 13 -24.99 7.43 -6.65
C ALA A 13 -23.94 7.18 -5.56
N HIS A 14 -22.66 7.27 -5.91
CA HIS A 14 -21.55 7.19 -4.93
C HIS A 14 -21.56 8.36 -3.95
N MET A 15 -21.88 9.57 -4.43
CA MET A 15 -21.99 10.76 -3.58
C MET A 15 -23.14 10.57 -2.57
N ILE A 16 -24.31 10.17 -3.01
CA ILE A 16 -25.46 9.90 -2.13
C ILE A 16 -25.13 8.82 -1.10
N ALA A 17 -24.49 7.72 -1.51
CA ALA A 17 -24.12 6.64 -0.60
C ALA A 17 -23.16 7.13 0.51
N ASP A 18 -22.18 7.96 0.16
CA ASP A 18 -21.25 8.53 1.13
C ASP A 18 -21.93 9.55 2.06
N ASP A 19 -22.85 10.37 1.55
CA ASP A 19 -23.59 11.35 2.33
C ASP A 19 -24.58 10.66 3.30
N VAL A 20 -25.28 9.61 2.87
CA VAL A 20 -26.13 8.77 3.73
C VAL A 20 -25.31 8.14 4.87
N HIS A 21 -24.11 7.62 4.59
CA HIS A 21 -23.25 7.09 5.63
C HIS A 21 -22.80 8.15 6.63
N LYS A 22 -22.48 9.36 6.15
CA LYS A 22 -22.09 10.48 7.00
C LYS A 22 -23.23 10.95 7.91
N GLU A 23 -24.42 11.11 7.35
CA GLU A 23 -25.59 11.61 8.09
C GLU A 23 -26.17 10.58 9.08
N GLN A 24 -26.32 9.32 8.64
CA GLN A 24 -26.97 8.31 9.46
C GLN A 24 -26.06 7.65 10.51
N ARG A 25 -24.74 7.63 10.29
CA ARG A 25 -23.79 6.87 11.14
C ARG A 25 -22.59 7.67 11.59
N ALA A 26 -22.49 8.95 11.28
CA ALA A 26 -21.31 9.80 11.48
C ALA A 26 -20.02 9.19 10.91
N LEU A 27 -20.10 8.34 9.89
CA LEU A 27 -19.00 7.60 9.30
C LEU A 27 -18.67 8.14 7.92
N ARG A 28 -17.37 8.24 7.62
CA ARG A 28 -16.90 8.57 6.29
C ARG A 28 -17.25 7.42 5.32
N GLY A 29 -17.89 7.74 4.20
CA GLY A 29 -18.13 6.79 3.12
C GLY A 29 -16.84 6.45 2.36
N SER A 30 -16.84 5.34 1.63
CA SER A 30 -15.73 4.94 0.75
C SER A 30 -16.08 4.91 -0.73
N ALA A 31 -17.33 5.23 -1.08
CA ALA A 31 -17.84 5.04 -2.44
C ALA A 31 -17.17 5.96 -3.48
N ARG A 32 -16.68 7.13 -3.08
CA ARG A 32 -15.92 8.05 -3.93
C ARG A 32 -14.41 7.79 -3.97
N THR A 33 -13.91 6.87 -3.17
CA THR A 33 -12.47 6.62 -3.05
C THR A 33 -11.94 5.76 -4.21
N LYS A 34 -10.62 5.74 -4.36
CA LYS A 34 -9.93 5.00 -5.42
C LYS A 34 -8.98 3.97 -4.81
N ILE A 35 -8.74 2.91 -5.55
CA ILE A 35 -7.70 1.93 -5.25
C ILE A 35 -6.62 2.09 -6.33
N ALA A 36 -5.40 2.44 -5.93
CA ALA A 36 -4.22 2.37 -6.78
C ALA A 36 -3.60 0.98 -6.63
N PHE A 37 -3.04 0.43 -7.71
CA PHE A 37 -2.38 -0.87 -7.71
C PHE A 37 -1.37 -0.98 -8.85
N THR A 38 -0.45 -1.90 -8.74
CA THR A 38 0.51 -2.24 -9.79
C THR A 38 -0.10 -3.28 -10.72
N SER A 39 0.09 -3.15 -12.05
CA SER A 39 -0.39 -4.13 -13.04
C SER A 39 0.58 -4.30 -14.21
N ASP A 40 0.73 -5.54 -14.70
CA ASP A 40 1.48 -5.91 -15.90
C ASP A 40 0.58 -6.17 -17.11
N ARG A 41 -0.70 -5.81 -17.03
CA ARG A 41 -1.74 -6.17 -18.02
C ARG A 41 -1.50 -5.67 -19.44
N ASP A 42 -0.63 -4.66 -19.61
CA ASP A 42 -0.28 -4.11 -20.94
C ASP A 42 0.65 -5.04 -21.72
N GLY A 43 1.29 -6.01 -21.05
CA GLY A 43 2.17 -7.00 -21.67
C GLY A 43 3.49 -6.41 -22.16
N ASP A 44 3.79 -5.15 -21.84
CA ASP A 44 5.05 -4.50 -22.21
C ASP A 44 6.24 -5.21 -21.55
N ARG A 45 7.38 -5.30 -22.27
CA ARG A 45 8.61 -5.95 -21.78
C ARG A 45 9.80 -5.01 -21.87
N LEU A 46 10.75 -5.14 -20.94
CA LEU A 46 12.02 -4.45 -21.02
C LEU A 46 12.87 -5.04 -22.15
N PRO A 47 13.57 -4.22 -22.97
CA PRO A 47 14.49 -4.71 -23.97
C PRO A 47 15.77 -5.27 -23.33
N GLY A 48 16.33 -6.36 -23.89
CA GLY A 48 17.64 -6.92 -23.53
C GLY A 48 17.61 -8.37 -23.01
N PRO A 49 18.78 -8.97 -22.73
CA PRO A 49 18.89 -10.40 -22.33
C PRO A 49 18.32 -10.72 -20.95
N VAL A 50 17.98 -9.72 -20.13
CA VAL A 50 17.17 -9.84 -18.91
C VAL A 50 15.67 -9.75 -19.23
N GLY A 51 15.31 -9.93 -20.47
CA GLY A 51 14.06 -9.57 -21.16
C GLY A 51 12.79 -10.31 -20.79
N ASP A 52 12.76 -11.06 -19.68
CA ASP A 52 11.53 -11.66 -19.15
C ASP A 52 10.89 -10.86 -18.01
N ARG A 53 11.45 -9.72 -17.66
CA ARG A 53 10.79 -8.83 -16.68
C ARG A 53 9.72 -8.02 -17.39
N GLY A 54 8.46 -8.41 -17.18
CA GLY A 54 7.32 -7.59 -17.62
C GLY A 54 7.40 -6.19 -17.01
N ILE A 55 7.10 -5.17 -17.81
CA ILE A 55 6.92 -3.81 -17.32
C ILE A 55 5.64 -3.79 -16.51
N SER A 56 5.71 -3.23 -15.32
CA SER A 56 4.55 -2.98 -14.47
C SER A 56 4.27 -1.50 -14.40
N ASN A 57 3.00 -1.15 -14.46
CA ASN A 57 2.52 0.23 -14.37
C ASN A 57 1.58 0.41 -13.18
N ILE A 58 1.46 1.65 -12.72
CA ILE A 58 0.45 2.01 -11.73
C ILE A 58 -0.88 2.23 -12.43
N TYR A 59 -1.90 1.57 -11.91
CA TYR A 59 -3.30 1.70 -12.29
C TYR A 59 -4.11 2.26 -11.12
N MET A 60 -5.24 2.83 -11.44
CA MET A 60 -6.24 3.31 -10.50
C MET A 60 -7.61 2.78 -10.90
N ALA A 61 -8.43 2.39 -9.93
CA ALA A 61 -9.81 1.98 -10.10
C ALA A 61 -10.71 2.69 -9.09
N ASP A 62 -12.02 2.68 -9.32
CA ASP A 62 -13.00 2.97 -8.26
C ASP A 62 -12.92 1.90 -7.16
N TYR A 63 -13.45 2.22 -5.99
CA TYR A 63 -13.46 1.32 -4.82
C TYR A 63 -14.07 -0.07 -5.12
N ASP A 64 -14.95 -0.16 -6.11
CA ASP A 64 -15.65 -1.38 -6.53
C ASP A 64 -15.02 -2.05 -7.77
N GLY A 65 -13.88 -1.56 -8.24
CA GLY A 65 -13.13 -2.09 -9.37
C GLY A 65 -13.53 -1.56 -10.74
N ALA A 66 -14.48 -0.62 -10.81
CA ALA A 66 -14.82 0.01 -12.07
C ALA A 66 -13.81 1.08 -12.49
N ARG A 67 -13.93 1.57 -13.73
CA ARG A 67 -13.14 2.67 -14.31
C ARG A 67 -11.63 2.51 -14.11
N GLN A 68 -11.10 1.30 -14.34
CA GLN A 68 -9.67 1.04 -14.25
C GLN A 68 -8.93 1.85 -15.31
N LYS A 69 -7.98 2.68 -14.86
CA LYS A 69 -7.20 3.57 -15.71
C LYS A 69 -5.72 3.41 -15.40
N ARG A 70 -4.88 3.27 -16.45
CA ARG A 70 -3.42 3.35 -16.36
C ARG A 70 -3.02 4.78 -16.00
N ILE A 71 -2.13 4.93 -15.03
CA ILE A 71 -1.66 6.23 -14.53
C ILE A 71 -0.21 6.48 -14.93
N THR A 72 0.66 5.46 -14.92
CA THR A 72 2.03 5.59 -15.42
C THR A 72 2.15 4.95 -16.81
N ILE A 73 2.94 5.58 -17.67
CA ILE A 73 3.21 5.15 -19.06
C ILE A 73 4.73 5.00 -19.31
N SER A 74 5.51 4.83 -18.24
CA SER A 74 6.97 4.66 -18.36
C SER A 74 7.32 3.30 -18.97
N LYS A 75 8.49 3.23 -19.62
CA LYS A 75 9.10 1.96 -20.03
C LYS A 75 9.95 1.37 -18.88
N ALA A 76 9.45 1.42 -17.66
CA ALA A 76 10.13 0.97 -16.45
C ALA A 76 9.18 0.17 -15.58
N ILE A 77 9.70 -0.50 -14.58
CA ILE A 77 8.90 -1.18 -13.56
C ILE A 77 8.46 -0.13 -12.53
N ASP A 78 7.18 0.16 -12.47
CA ASP A 78 6.54 1.04 -11.48
C ASP A 78 5.70 0.18 -10.53
N ILE A 79 5.98 0.24 -9.21
CA ILE A 79 5.35 -0.64 -8.21
C ILE A 79 5.04 0.11 -6.90
N THR A 80 4.29 -0.57 -6.03
CA THR A 80 4.01 -0.13 -4.65
C THR A 80 3.45 1.29 -4.56
N PRO A 81 2.33 1.57 -5.25
CA PRO A 81 1.71 2.89 -5.18
C PRO A 81 1.14 3.16 -3.78
N VAL A 82 1.31 4.37 -3.29
CA VAL A 82 0.72 4.84 -2.03
C VAL A 82 0.12 6.23 -2.23
N TRP A 83 -1.16 6.38 -1.94
CA TRP A 83 -1.86 7.65 -1.99
C TRP A 83 -1.37 8.61 -0.91
N SER A 84 -1.24 9.89 -1.25
CA SER A 84 -1.12 10.95 -0.25
C SER A 84 -2.44 11.10 0.52
N PRO A 85 -2.40 11.57 1.79
CA PRO A 85 -3.60 11.71 2.62
C PRO A 85 -4.67 12.64 2.07
N ASP A 86 -4.28 13.59 1.21
CA ASP A 86 -5.18 14.51 0.50
C ASP A 86 -5.74 13.93 -0.81
N ALA A 87 -5.36 12.69 -1.16
CA ALA A 87 -5.72 11.99 -2.39
C ALA A 87 -5.34 12.73 -3.70
N ARG A 88 -4.38 13.69 -3.66
CA ARG A 88 -3.95 14.47 -4.83
C ARG A 88 -2.72 13.89 -5.53
N SER A 89 -1.93 13.07 -4.83
CA SER A 89 -0.73 12.47 -5.39
C SER A 89 -0.56 11.02 -4.99
N ILE A 90 0.31 10.31 -5.72
CA ILE A 90 0.70 8.92 -5.47
C ILE A 90 2.22 8.85 -5.43
N ALA A 91 2.79 8.38 -4.31
CA ALA A 91 4.18 7.97 -4.24
C ALA A 91 4.30 6.51 -4.69
N PHE A 92 5.38 6.16 -5.37
CA PHE A 92 5.61 4.80 -5.88
C PHE A 92 7.09 4.53 -6.09
N GLY A 93 7.48 3.26 -6.09
CA GLY A 93 8.82 2.82 -6.48
C GLY A 93 8.93 2.67 -7.99
N SER A 94 10.05 3.10 -8.58
CA SER A 94 10.29 3.00 -10.03
C SER A 94 11.75 2.73 -10.35
N TRP A 95 11.99 1.96 -11.41
CA TRP A 95 13.33 1.71 -11.97
C TRP A 95 13.67 2.62 -13.17
N ARG A 96 12.93 3.71 -13.40
CA ARG A 96 13.15 4.61 -14.55
C ARG A 96 14.53 5.26 -14.61
N SER A 97 15.24 5.33 -13.48
CA SER A 97 16.62 5.84 -13.39
C SER A 97 17.68 4.74 -13.55
N GLY A 98 17.27 3.48 -13.84
CA GLY A 98 18.15 2.31 -13.87
C GLY A 98 18.33 1.60 -12.53
N TYR A 99 17.88 2.18 -11.44
CA TYR A 99 17.83 1.63 -10.08
C TYR A 99 16.51 1.98 -9.40
N GLN A 100 16.18 1.29 -8.33
CA GLN A 100 14.92 1.51 -7.63
C GLN A 100 14.95 2.82 -6.83
N ASP A 101 13.99 3.70 -7.11
CA ASP A 101 13.86 4.98 -6.43
C ASP A 101 12.40 5.41 -6.27
N ILE A 102 12.13 6.38 -5.38
CA ILE A 102 10.77 6.84 -5.08
C ILE A 102 10.44 8.03 -5.96
N TYR A 103 9.27 7.97 -6.57
CA TYR A 103 8.68 9.03 -7.37
C TYR A 103 7.31 9.42 -6.82
N ILE A 104 6.90 10.67 -7.05
CA ILE A 104 5.56 11.18 -6.73
C ILE A 104 4.94 11.70 -8.01
N LEU A 105 3.76 11.21 -8.35
CA LEU A 105 2.95 11.65 -9.48
C LEU A 105 1.62 12.26 -9.01
N PHE A 106 0.99 13.02 -9.91
CA PHE A 106 -0.29 13.69 -9.68
C PHE A 106 -1.30 13.15 -10.70
N PRO A 107 -2.18 12.20 -10.32
CA PRO A 107 -3.02 11.46 -11.26
C PRO A 107 -4.08 12.31 -11.95
N TYR A 108 -4.34 13.50 -11.44
CA TYR A 108 -5.31 14.45 -11.99
C TYR A 108 -4.68 15.59 -12.78
N GLY A 109 -3.37 15.55 -13.03
CA GLY A 109 -2.66 16.54 -13.86
C GLY A 109 -2.27 17.83 -13.14
N GLU A 110 -2.36 17.87 -11.81
CA GLU A 110 -2.11 19.08 -11.01
C GLU A 110 -0.60 19.33 -10.71
N GLY A 111 0.31 18.53 -11.26
CA GLY A 111 1.74 18.66 -10.96
C GLY A 111 2.64 17.84 -11.88
N ILE A 112 3.94 18.10 -11.78
CA ILE A 112 4.99 17.36 -12.49
C ILE A 112 5.47 16.16 -11.66
N LEU A 113 5.96 15.14 -12.34
CA LEU A 113 6.61 13.99 -11.69
C LEU A 113 7.81 14.46 -10.85
N GLN A 114 7.84 14.08 -9.58
CA GLN A 114 8.90 14.42 -8.64
C GLN A 114 9.71 13.18 -8.27
N ASN A 115 11.00 13.36 -8.00
CA ASN A 115 11.87 12.33 -7.39
C ASN A 115 12.51 12.93 -6.12
N PRO A 116 11.86 12.81 -4.95
CA PRO A 116 12.36 13.38 -3.71
C PRO A 116 13.60 12.65 -3.18
N THR A 117 13.75 11.35 -3.43
CA THR A 117 14.86 10.56 -2.87
C THR A 117 16.17 10.74 -3.62
N ARG A 118 16.15 10.95 -4.94
CA ARG A 118 17.36 11.10 -5.77
C ARG A 118 18.40 10.04 -5.43
N GLY A 119 17.98 8.77 -5.49
CA GLY A 119 18.81 7.61 -5.19
C GLY A 119 19.97 7.44 -6.16
N THR A 120 20.73 6.39 -5.95
CA THR A 120 21.82 5.94 -6.82
C THR A 120 21.84 4.42 -6.86
N ALA A 121 22.65 3.81 -7.70
CA ALA A 121 22.80 2.35 -7.73
C ALA A 121 23.23 1.77 -6.37
N ALA A 122 24.07 2.51 -5.60
CA ALA A 122 24.50 2.11 -4.26
C ALA A 122 23.47 2.44 -3.16
N ARG A 123 22.52 3.34 -3.42
CA ARG A 123 21.48 3.74 -2.48
C ARG A 123 20.12 3.69 -3.15
N GLN A 124 19.48 2.56 -3.06
CA GLN A 124 18.12 2.36 -3.56
C GLN A 124 17.10 2.73 -2.49
N ASN A 125 15.97 3.28 -2.92
CA ASN A 125 14.89 3.75 -2.06
C ASN A 125 13.55 3.19 -2.57
N PHE A 126 12.76 2.60 -1.68
CA PHE A 126 11.54 1.89 -2.06
C PHE A 126 10.54 1.82 -0.90
N LEU A 127 9.32 1.32 -1.16
CA LEU A 127 8.24 1.11 -0.20
C LEU A 127 7.89 2.39 0.57
N PRO A 128 7.50 3.47 -0.13
CA PRO A 128 7.13 4.73 0.51
C PRO A 128 5.83 4.60 1.32
N ALA A 129 5.72 5.41 2.38
CA ALA A 129 4.49 5.59 3.16
C ALA A 129 4.36 7.05 3.61
N PHE A 130 3.30 7.74 3.21
CA PHE A 130 3.04 9.11 3.68
C PHE A 130 2.64 9.14 5.16
N SER A 131 3.12 10.15 5.90
CA SER A 131 2.57 10.48 7.21
C SER A 131 1.10 10.93 7.08
N PRO A 132 0.27 10.81 8.15
CA PRO A 132 -1.15 11.14 8.08
C PRO A 132 -1.45 12.59 7.71
N ASP A 133 -0.53 13.52 8.01
CA ASP A 133 -0.58 14.94 7.64
C ASP A 133 -0.03 15.22 6.23
N GLY A 134 0.58 14.20 5.57
CA GLY A 134 1.17 14.30 4.24
C GLY A 134 2.48 15.09 4.14
N THR A 135 3.05 15.53 5.27
CA THR A 135 4.26 16.36 5.30
C THR A 135 5.55 15.54 5.18
N LYS A 136 5.50 14.24 5.59
CA LYS A 136 6.64 13.34 5.60
C LYS A 136 6.38 12.07 4.80
N ILE A 137 7.46 11.38 4.45
CA ILE A 137 7.47 10.05 3.83
C ILE A 137 8.41 9.17 4.63
N ALA A 138 7.89 8.06 5.18
CA ALA A 138 8.71 6.94 5.63
C ALA A 138 9.00 6.03 4.43
N TYR A 139 10.18 5.44 4.38
CA TYR A 139 10.59 4.58 3.26
C TYR A 139 11.71 3.64 3.67
N THR A 140 11.94 2.63 2.85
CA THR A 140 13.09 1.74 2.97
C THR A 140 14.25 2.26 2.12
N SER A 141 15.47 2.26 2.66
CA SER A 141 16.68 2.60 1.91
C SER A 141 17.81 1.63 2.21
N THR A 142 18.65 1.35 1.18
CA THR A 142 19.87 0.53 1.31
C THR A 142 21.15 1.38 1.46
N GLY A 143 21.01 2.68 1.72
CA GLY A 143 22.12 3.64 1.68
C GLY A 143 23.26 3.37 2.65
N ASP A 144 23.03 2.63 3.74
CA ASP A 144 24.00 2.36 4.80
C ASP A 144 24.34 0.85 4.91
N GLY A 145 24.23 0.10 3.80
CA GLY A 145 24.70 -1.28 3.68
C GLY A 145 23.58 -2.33 3.58
N ASN A 146 22.57 -2.26 4.42
CA ASN A 146 21.35 -3.10 4.35
C ASN A 146 20.08 -2.24 4.28
N SER A 147 18.92 -2.90 4.20
CA SER A 147 17.63 -2.22 4.17
C SER A 147 17.25 -1.71 5.55
N GLU A 148 17.02 -0.42 5.66
CA GLU A 148 16.65 0.26 6.89
C GLU A 148 15.49 1.24 6.67
N ILE A 149 14.80 1.60 7.75
CA ILE A 149 13.71 2.57 7.72
C ILE A 149 14.26 3.99 7.86
N TYR A 150 13.85 4.83 6.93
CA TYR A 150 14.14 6.27 6.89
C TYR A 150 12.86 7.08 6.89
N VAL A 151 12.97 8.31 7.33
CA VAL A 151 11.94 9.35 7.17
C VAL A 151 12.57 10.58 6.54
N MET A 152 11.83 11.26 5.68
CA MET A 152 12.20 12.54 5.07
C MET A 152 10.97 13.44 4.99
N ASN A 153 11.17 14.73 4.77
CA ASN A 153 10.10 15.60 4.33
C ASN A 153 9.62 15.19 2.92
N ARG A 154 8.38 15.53 2.57
CA ARG A 154 7.80 15.21 1.25
C ARG A 154 8.63 15.72 0.07
N ASP A 155 9.35 16.82 0.23
CA ASP A 155 10.24 17.40 -0.79
C ASP A 155 11.61 16.71 -0.89
N GLY A 156 11.88 15.73 -0.02
CA GLY A 156 13.14 14.97 0.05
C GLY A 156 14.20 15.57 0.97
N SER A 157 13.91 16.67 1.65
CA SER A 157 14.79 17.26 2.68
C SER A 157 14.69 16.52 4.02
N ASN A 158 15.58 16.83 4.96
CA ASN A 158 15.58 16.35 6.35
C ASN A 158 15.49 14.82 6.47
N ARG A 159 16.34 14.10 5.75
CA ARG A 159 16.42 12.63 5.80
C ARG A 159 17.01 12.17 7.12
N LEU A 160 16.28 11.30 7.80
CA LEU A 160 16.67 10.70 9.06
C LEU A 160 16.56 9.18 8.97
N ARG A 161 17.63 8.46 9.29
CA ARG A 161 17.62 7.01 9.49
C ARG A 161 17.01 6.71 10.86
N LEU A 162 15.96 5.86 10.91
CA LEU A 162 15.27 5.49 12.15
C LEU A 162 15.71 4.14 12.70
N THR A 163 16.12 3.21 11.82
CA THR A 163 16.60 1.89 12.25
C THR A 163 18.06 1.70 11.88
N SER A 164 18.80 0.93 12.71
CA SER A 164 20.21 0.62 12.52
C SER A 164 20.49 -0.77 13.09
N HIS A 165 20.18 -1.81 12.33
CA HIS A 165 20.34 -3.21 12.74
C HIS A 165 20.92 -4.01 11.57
N PRO A 166 21.72 -5.09 11.79
CA PRO A 166 22.19 -5.97 10.71
C PRO A 166 21.07 -6.68 9.95
N ALA A 167 19.89 -6.82 10.57
CA ALA A 167 18.69 -7.37 9.95
C ALA A 167 18.06 -6.42 8.93
N ILE A 168 17.18 -6.95 8.09
CA ILE A 168 16.43 -6.22 7.06
C ILE A 168 15.20 -5.58 7.71
N ASP A 169 15.11 -4.24 7.66
CA ASP A 169 13.96 -3.46 8.09
C ASP A 169 13.27 -2.84 6.86
N VAL A 170 12.01 -3.22 6.59
CA VAL A 170 11.28 -2.85 5.37
C VAL A 170 9.81 -2.56 5.62
N THR A 171 9.11 -2.08 4.58
CA THR A 171 7.65 -1.87 4.56
C THR A 171 7.10 -1.01 5.69
N PRO A 172 7.59 0.23 5.87
CA PRO A 172 7.07 1.11 6.91
C PRO A 172 5.63 1.56 6.62
N THR A 173 4.85 1.73 7.69
CA THR A 173 3.53 2.35 7.67
C THR A 173 3.32 3.20 8.92
N TRP A 174 2.68 4.36 8.77
CA TRP A 174 2.42 5.28 9.88
C TRP A 174 1.15 4.91 10.64
N SER A 175 1.17 5.11 11.96
CA SER A 175 -0.05 5.14 12.74
C SER A 175 -0.96 6.29 12.30
N PRO A 176 -2.29 6.21 12.52
CA PRO A 176 -3.22 7.27 12.11
C PRO A 176 -2.97 8.60 12.82
N THR A 177 -2.29 8.59 13.97
CA THR A 177 -1.88 9.77 14.73
C THR A 177 -0.54 10.36 14.25
N GLY A 178 0.24 9.63 13.46
CA GLY A 178 1.58 10.02 13.04
C GLY A 178 2.65 9.93 14.12
N THR A 179 2.33 9.35 15.28
CA THR A 179 3.26 9.22 16.41
C THR A 179 4.11 7.97 16.38
N GLN A 180 3.69 6.96 15.60
CA GLN A 180 4.37 5.66 15.51
C GLN A 180 4.49 5.20 14.04
N ILE A 181 5.45 4.29 13.82
CA ILE A 181 5.67 3.60 12.56
C ILE A 181 5.69 2.09 12.85
N ALA A 182 4.88 1.32 12.10
CA ALA A 182 4.99 -0.13 12.04
C ALA A 182 5.83 -0.52 10.82
N PHE A 183 6.59 -1.59 10.92
CA PHE A 183 7.46 -2.09 9.85
C PHE A 183 7.73 -3.58 9.99
N THR A 184 8.25 -4.21 8.95
CA THR A 184 8.70 -5.60 8.96
C THR A 184 10.19 -5.67 9.26
N SER A 185 10.59 -6.57 10.16
CA SER A 185 12.00 -6.85 10.46
C SER A 185 12.24 -8.35 10.65
N ASP A 186 13.37 -8.85 10.16
CA ASP A 186 13.80 -10.24 10.37
C ASP A 186 14.84 -10.40 11.50
N ARG A 187 14.95 -9.41 12.39
CA ARG A 187 15.95 -9.37 13.50
C ARG A 187 15.86 -10.55 14.48
N THR A 188 14.71 -11.25 14.52
CA THR A 188 14.52 -12.46 15.32
C THR A 188 14.62 -13.76 14.50
N GLY A 189 15.20 -13.68 13.30
CA GLY A 189 15.45 -14.82 12.41
C GLY A 189 14.34 -15.08 11.38
N THR A 190 13.11 -14.62 11.63
CA THR A 190 11.99 -14.64 10.69
C THR A 190 11.33 -13.28 10.65
N PRO A 191 10.81 -12.83 9.47
CA PRO A 191 10.12 -11.55 9.38
C PRO A 191 8.95 -11.45 10.36
N GLN A 192 8.93 -10.37 11.15
CA GLN A 192 7.89 -10.05 12.12
C GLN A 192 7.52 -8.57 12.03
N ILE A 193 6.35 -8.20 12.52
CA ILE A 193 5.94 -6.82 12.58
C ILE A 193 6.42 -6.19 13.89
N TYR A 194 7.10 -5.07 13.75
CA TYR A 194 7.57 -4.20 14.82
C TYR A 194 6.90 -2.86 14.74
N ILE A 195 6.77 -2.20 15.89
CA ILE A 195 6.39 -0.79 16.00
C ILE A 195 7.50 -0.01 16.70
N MET A 196 7.63 1.26 16.36
CA MET A 196 8.50 2.23 17.02
C MET A 196 7.84 3.60 17.02
N ASN A 197 8.30 4.50 17.89
CA ASN A 197 7.95 5.92 17.81
C ASN A 197 8.45 6.53 16.50
N ALA A 198 7.83 7.62 16.06
CA ALA A 198 8.21 8.31 14.82
C ALA A 198 9.63 8.91 14.83
N ASP A 199 10.28 8.97 15.99
CA ASP A 199 11.68 9.36 16.19
C ASP A 199 12.67 8.18 16.21
N GLY A 200 12.19 6.93 16.05
CA GLY A 200 12.98 5.70 16.06
C GLY A 200 13.12 5.04 17.44
N THR A 201 12.63 5.67 18.50
CA THR A 201 12.66 5.10 19.86
C THR A 201 11.52 4.13 20.13
N GLY A 202 11.52 3.44 21.27
CA GLY A 202 10.37 2.64 21.73
C GLY A 202 10.08 1.39 20.89
N LEU A 203 11.11 0.77 20.32
CA LEU A 203 10.98 -0.42 19.46
C LEU A 203 10.32 -1.57 20.21
N GLN A 204 9.26 -2.14 19.63
CA GLN A 204 8.51 -3.27 20.17
C GLN A 204 8.08 -4.24 19.05
N GLN A 205 8.29 -5.54 19.25
CA GLN A 205 7.72 -6.59 18.41
C GLN A 205 6.24 -6.81 18.79
N ILE A 206 5.36 -6.96 17.79
CA ILE A 206 3.93 -7.16 18.00
C ILE A 206 3.40 -8.48 17.42
N THR A 207 4.15 -9.16 16.55
CA THR A 207 3.78 -10.47 16.03
C THR A 207 4.82 -11.52 16.39
N TYR A 208 4.38 -12.77 16.58
CA TYR A 208 5.20 -13.91 17.02
C TYR A 208 4.83 -15.19 16.27
N GLU A 209 4.02 -15.09 15.24
CA GLU A 209 3.61 -16.21 14.40
C GLU A 209 4.72 -16.57 13.40
N SER A 210 4.42 -17.47 12.49
CA SER A 210 5.22 -17.71 11.28
C SER A 210 5.39 -16.40 10.49
N ALA A 211 6.37 -16.29 9.61
CA ALA A 211 6.74 -15.04 8.93
C ALA A 211 5.57 -14.06 8.67
N CYS A 212 5.69 -12.84 9.17
CA CYS A 212 4.72 -11.76 9.06
C CYS A 212 5.32 -10.59 8.28
N ASP A 213 4.58 -10.04 7.30
CA ASP A 213 5.09 -8.97 6.42
C ASP A 213 3.99 -7.98 6.03
N ARG A 214 4.40 -6.81 5.53
CA ARG A 214 3.56 -5.76 4.94
C ARG A 214 2.45 -5.28 5.87
N PRO A 215 2.81 -4.66 7.00
CA PRO A 215 1.83 -4.07 7.89
C PRO A 215 1.12 -2.89 7.22
N THR A 216 -0.16 -2.73 7.52
CA THR A 216 -0.91 -1.51 7.24
C THR A 216 -1.72 -1.15 8.48
N TRP A 217 -1.66 0.12 8.91
CA TRP A 217 -2.41 0.60 10.05
C TRP A 217 -3.83 0.97 9.66
N SER A 218 -4.80 0.65 10.51
CA SER A 218 -6.19 1.06 10.33
C SER A 218 -6.32 2.58 10.49
N PRO A 219 -7.33 3.23 9.87
CA PRO A 219 -7.64 4.61 10.18
C PRO A 219 -8.27 4.74 11.58
N ALA A 220 -8.14 5.94 12.20
CA ALA A 220 -8.85 6.24 13.44
C ALA A 220 -10.40 6.14 13.23
N PRO A 221 -11.16 5.77 14.25
CA PRO A 221 -10.77 5.50 15.65
C PRO A 221 -10.29 4.06 15.91
N LEU A 222 -10.16 3.23 14.89
CA LEU A 222 -9.67 1.87 15.03
C LEU A 222 -8.17 1.89 15.37
N ASP A 223 -7.75 0.98 16.23
CA ASP A 223 -6.34 0.79 16.56
C ASP A 223 -5.94 -0.66 16.25
N GLU A 224 -5.78 -0.93 14.96
CA GLU A 224 -5.48 -2.26 14.44
C GLU A 224 -4.38 -2.19 13.36
N ILE A 225 -3.62 -3.28 13.21
CA ILE A 225 -2.70 -3.48 12.08
C ILE A 225 -3.12 -4.74 11.33
N ALA A 226 -3.38 -4.60 10.01
CA ALA A 226 -3.49 -5.74 9.12
C ALA A 226 -2.12 -6.06 8.52
N TYR A 227 -1.82 -7.35 8.35
CA TYR A 227 -0.54 -7.84 7.83
C TYR A 227 -0.71 -9.20 7.14
N SER A 228 0.24 -9.56 6.30
CA SER A 228 0.35 -10.91 5.71
C SER A 228 1.04 -11.84 6.68
N SER A 229 0.51 -13.03 6.91
CA SER A 229 1.12 -14.06 7.78
C SER A 229 1.17 -15.40 7.07
N ARG A 230 2.32 -16.07 7.13
CA ARG A 230 2.54 -17.35 6.45
C ARG A 230 1.78 -18.46 7.14
N VAL A 231 1.01 -19.24 6.36
CA VAL A 231 0.29 -20.42 6.83
C VAL A 231 0.41 -21.51 5.75
N GLY A 232 1.04 -22.63 6.09
CA GLY A 232 1.27 -23.69 5.11
C GLY A 232 2.09 -23.22 3.90
N GLY A 233 1.58 -23.45 2.69
CA GLY A 233 2.24 -23.07 1.44
C GLY A 233 1.94 -21.66 0.93
N GLY A 234 1.12 -20.85 1.63
CA GLY A 234 0.71 -19.50 1.23
C GLY A 234 0.69 -18.51 2.39
N ASN A 235 0.05 -17.38 2.17
CA ASN A 235 -0.16 -16.35 3.18
C ASN A 235 -1.65 -16.13 3.41
N ILE A 236 -2.01 -15.71 4.62
CA ILE A 236 -3.33 -15.18 4.97
C ILE A 236 -3.18 -13.73 5.46
N ILE A 237 -4.23 -12.94 5.36
CA ILE A 237 -4.29 -11.65 6.03
C ILE A 237 -4.78 -11.87 7.45
N ARG A 238 -4.05 -11.30 8.41
CA ARG A 238 -4.42 -11.21 9.82
C ARG A 238 -4.59 -9.77 10.24
N ILE A 239 -5.32 -9.56 11.33
CA ILE A 239 -5.47 -8.26 11.98
C ILE A 239 -5.04 -8.42 13.44
N PHE A 240 -4.06 -7.63 13.86
CA PHE A 240 -3.67 -7.42 15.25
C PHE A 240 -4.46 -6.26 15.82
N ASP A 241 -5.05 -6.45 16.97
CA ASP A 241 -5.86 -5.47 17.70
C ASP A 241 -5.09 -5.03 18.96
N PHE A 242 -4.83 -3.73 19.11
CA PHE A 242 -4.04 -3.19 20.22
C PHE A 242 -4.76 -3.20 21.55
N GLU A 243 -6.10 -3.13 21.56
CA GLU A 243 -6.90 -3.18 22.79
C GLU A 243 -6.83 -4.58 23.42
N THR A 244 -7.05 -5.61 22.60
CA THR A 244 -7.06 -7.01 23.07
C THR A 244 -5.69 -7.66 23.05
N ARG A 245 -4.69 -7.07 22.38
CA ARG A 245 -3.35 -7.64 22.14
C ARG A 245 -3.39 -9.00 21.43
N LYS A 246 -4.40 -9.25 20.60
CA LYS A 246 -4.59 -10.51 19.89
C LYS A 246 -4.64 -10.31 18.38
N SER A 247 -4.17 -11.35 17.66
CA SER A 247 -4.31 -11.44 16.21
C SER A 247 -5.45 -12.38 15.84
N ARG A 248 -6.26 -11.98 14.85
CA ARG A 248 -7.29 -12.83 14.24
C ARG A 248 -7.04 -12.99 12.73
N ALA A 249 -7.41 -14.12 12.15
CA ALA A 249 -7.44 -14.28 10.71
C ALA A 249 -8.57 -13.43 10.10
N LEU A 250 -8.26 -12.72 9.01
CA LEU A 250 -9.25 -12.00 8.22
C LEU A 250 -9.67 -12.81 6.99
N THR A 251 -8.70 -13.47 6.32
CA THR A 251 -8.94 -14.31 5.14
C THR A 251 -8.78 -15.80 5.48
N ASP A 252 -9.42 -16.62 4.66
CA ASP A 252 -9.12 -18.05 4.58
C ASP A 252 -7.72 -18.30 3.97
N ALA A 253 -7.31 -19.56 3.89
CA ALA A 253 -6.04 -19.99 3.30
C ALA A 253 -6.17 -20.40 1.80
N ILE A 254 -7.23 -19.96 1.11
CA ILE A 254 -7.39 -20.23 -0.33
C ILE A 254 -6.44 -19.30 -1.11
N GLY A 255 -5.46 -19.90 -1.78
CA GLY A 255 -4.38 -19.19 -2.44
C GLY A 255 -3.42 -18.52 -1.44
N SER A 256 -2.54 -17.64 -1.93
CA SER A 256 -1.74 -16.73 -1.09
C SER A 256 -2.43 -15.38 -1.03
N ASN A 257 -2.55 -14.79 0.17
CA ASN A 257 -3.22 -13.51 0.40
C ASN A 257 -2.22 -12.52 1.03
N GLU A 258 -1.95 -11.40 0.36
CA GLU A 258 -0.82 -10.52 0.68
C GLU A 258 -1.15 -9.04 0.52
N SER A 259 -0.27 -8.18 1.05
CA SER A 259 -0.30 -6.73 0.85
C SER A 259 -1.65 -6.08 1.21
N PRO A 260 -2.10 -6.19 2.46
CA PRO A 260 -3.35 -5.59 2.88
C PRO A 260 -3.29 -4.06 2.85
N ALA A 261 -4.43 -3.41 2.58
CA ALA A 261 -4.60 -1.96 2.66
C ALA A 261 -6.02 -1.64 3.17
N PHE A 262 -6.13 -0.93 4.29
CA PHE A 262 -7.42 -0.51 4.81
C PHE A 262 -8.09 0.56 3.92
N SER A 263 -9.41 0.48 3.81
CA SER A 263 -10.21 1.60 3.31
C SER A 263 -10.18 2.77 4.30
N PRO A 264 -10.41 4.03 3.86
CA PRO A 264 -10.28 5.21 4.71
C PRO A 264 -11.28 5.25 5.88
N ASN A 265 -12.35 4.45 5.84
CA ASN A 265 -13.29 4.28 6.94
C ASN A 265 -13.06 3.01 7.77
N GLY A 266 -11.99 2.25 7.49
CA GLY A 266 -11.61 1.03 8.19
C GLY A 266 -12.56 -0.17 8.02
N ARG A 267 -13.61 -0.05 7.19
CA ARG A 267 -14.61 -1.12 7.03
C ARG A 267 -14.20 -2.24 6.10
N HIS A 268 -13.31 -1.93 5.17
CA HIS A 268 -12.83 -2.88 4.17
C HIS A 268 -11.30 -2.96 4.21
N VAL A 269 -10.80 -4.10 3.77
CA VAL A 269 -9.37 -4.31 3.48
C VAL A 269 -9.26 -4.75 2.03
N ALA A 270 -8.49 -4.01 1.23
CA ALA A 270 -8.02 -4.46 -0.08
C ALA A 270 -6.78 -5.32 0.12
N PHE A 271 -6.60 -6.36 -0.68
CA PHE A 271 -5.44 -7.25 -0.62
C PHE A 271 -5.21 -7.94 -1.96
N VAL A 272 -4.05 -8.53 -2.13
CA VAL A 272 -3.71 -9.39 -3.27
C VAL A 272 -4.05 -10.83 -2.92
N SER A 273 -4.63 -11.58 -3.87
CA SER A 273 -4.84 -13.02 -3.71
C SER A 273 -4.61 -13.78 -5.01
N THR A 274 -4.03 -14.97 -4.89
CA THR A 274 -3.84 -15.93 -6.01
C THR A 274 -5.01 -16.90 -6.16
N ARG A 275 -6.10 -16.76 -5.38
CA ARG A 275 -7.29 -17.65 -5.42
C ARG A 275 -7.97 -17.75 -6.78
N ALA A 276 -7.76 -16.79 -7.67
CA ALA A 276 -8.25 -16.77 -9.04
C ALA A 276 -7.20 -17.25 -10.07
N GLY A 277 -6.15 -17.96 -9.64
CA GLY A 277 -5.06 -18.49 -10.46
C GLY A 277 -3.88 -17.55 -10.61
N LYS A 278 -4.10 -16.25 -10.87
CA LYS A 278 -3.08 -15.19 -10.88
C LYS A 278 -3.31 -14.24 -9.71
N GLU A 279 -2.29 -13.47 -9.38
CA GLU A 279 -2.42 -12.40 -8.38
C GLU A 279 -3.42 -11.35 -8.85
N GLN A 280 -4.47 -11.16 -8.08
CA GLN A 280 -5.53 -10.20 -8.32
C GLN A 280 -5.82 -9.41 -7.06
N VAL A 281 -6.29 -8.18 -7.22
CA VAL A 281 -6.78 -7.36 -6.11
C VAL A 281 -8.19 -7.80 -5.72
N PHE A 282 -8.39 -8.03 -4.44
CA PHE A 282 -9.67 -8.32 -3.80
C PHE A 282 -9.94 -7.30 -2.71
N THR A 283 -11.21 -7.18 -2.31
CA THR A 283 -11.65 -6.49 -1.10
C THR A 283 -12.47 -7.41 -0.24
N ILE A 284 -12.40 -7.22 1.07
CA ILE A 284 -13.16 -7.96 2.07
C ILE A 284 -13.59 -6.99 3.17
N HIS A 285 -14.74 -7.22 3.80
CA HIS A 285 -15.09 -6.46 5.02
C HIS A 285 -14.13 -6.81 6.16
N ARG A 286 -13.92 -5.89 7.09
CA ARG A 286 -13.08 -6.10 8.26
C ARG A 286 -13.54 -7.26 9.17
N ASP A 287 -14.79 -7.67 9.09
CA ASP A 287 -15.35 -8.84 9.79
C ASP A 287 -15.11 -10.18 9.05
N GLY A 288 -14.48 -10.15 7.86
CA GLY A 288 -14.23 -11.33 7.03
C GLY A 288 -15.35 -11.67 6.03
N SER A 289 -16.44 -10.93 6.01
CA SER A 289 -17.53 -11.10 5.06
C SER A 289 -17.33 -10.31 3.77
N GLY A 290 -18.17 -10.50 2.76
CA GLY A 290 -18.25 -9.64 1.58
C GLY A 290 -17.03 -9.67 0.67
N LEU A 291 -16.34 -10.82 0.55
CA LEU A 291 -15.21 -11.00 -0.35
C LEU A 291 -15.60 -10.66 -1.80
N ARG A 292 -14.84 -9.76 -2.43
CA ARG A 292 -15.09 -9.31 -3.80
C ARG A 292 -13.80 -9.18 -4.60
N GLN A 293 -13.77 -9.69 -5.82
CA GLN A 293 -12.67 -9.52 -6.76
C GLN A 293 -12.78 -8.16 -7.48
N ILE A 294 -11.71 -7.39 -7.46
CA ILE A 294 -11.60 -6.04 -8.04
C ILE A 294 -10.98 -6.07 -9.43
N THR A 295 -9.92 -6.87 -9.62
CA THR A 295 -9.19 -6.97 -10.89
C THR A 295 -9.31 -8.37 -11.48
N ARG A 296 -9.22 -8.49 -12.84
CA ARG A 296 -9.35 -9.78 -13.55
C ARG A 296 -8.34 -9.97 -14.68
N THR A 297 -7.66 -8.91 -15.12
CA THR A 297 -6.75 -8.93 -16.28
C THR A 297 -5.34 -8.67 -15.84
N GLY A 298 -4.36 -9.44 -16.35
CA GLY A 298 -2.95 -9.35 -15.97
C GLY A 298 -2.67 -9.85 -14.56
N THR A 299 -1.50 -9.49 -14.02
CA THR A 299 -1.10 -9.70 -12.62
C THR A 299 -1.21 -8.37 -11.90
N ASN A 300 -1.90 -8.33 -10.77
CA ASN A 300 -2.20 -7.09 -10.05
C ASN A 300 -1.76 -7.20 -8.60
N ARG A 301 -0.97 -6.21 -8.13
CA ARG A 301 -0.26 -6.25 -6.84
C ARG A 301 -0.36 -4.92 -6.10
N PHE A 302 -0.05 -4.95 -4.81
CA PHE A 302 0.16 -3.78 -3.97
C PHE A 302 -0.99 -2.76 -4.03
N PRO A 303 -2.22 -3.18 -3.68
CA PRO A 303 -3.31 -2.23 -3.61
C PRO A 303 -3.06 -1.20 -2.51
N ASN A 304 -3.45 0.05 -2.77
CA ASN A 304 -3.47 1.10 -1.77
C ASN A 304 -4.71 1.97 -1.97
N TRP A 305 -5.41 2.28 -0.88
CA TRP A 305 -6.69 2.95 -0.92
C TRP A 305 -6.52 4.46 -0.68
N SER A 306 -7.16 5.30 -1.52
CA SER A 306 -7.19 6.75 -1.29
C SER A 306 -8.08 7.11 -0.10
N LYS A 307 -7.79 8.23 0.52
CA LYS A 307 -8.67 8.81 1.55
C LYS A 307 -9.87 9.54 0.94
#